data_7c79afc5711ed88cf5207f5a1172049d
#
_entry.id   7c79afc5711ed88cf5207f5a1172049d
#
_cell.length_a   1.000
_cell.length_b   1.000
_cell.length_c   1.000
_cell.angle_alpha   90.00
_cell.angle_beta   90.00
_cell.angle_gamma   90.00
#
_symmetry.space_group_name_H-M   'P 1'
#
loop_
_entity.id
_entity.type
_entity.pdbx_description
1 polymer ?
#
loop_
_entity_poly.entity_id
_entity_poly.type
_entity_poly.pdbx_seq_one_letter_code
_entity_poly.pdbx_strand_id
1 'polypeptide(L)'
;PFDNRIESPLSDVTDQLTYMSIGTKWYLIKYVDGVWNDRIIAGIEIKNTLSDDTGPNNNGVNPELDLNSQYGIQPLSYSGGVPVIVDGTPLFKITHDPSKHSTILDNCTLRWISILIFTLAIILFLAGHRTFKVYFTVIPILCALTLTAYFWSGQLSQTHQIFSPAVFSDSTFSSLGTLLLCNAFIFAVSICTFIIKGRIAGFINKNKKTARIKALIYGALILISLIAIILYIHVTLKSFIIHSNVSLELYKASDNIFYTVVVYLSYTLLLACIPFMLHELKPAIWELTGRRIELLTRRNLTIFAFICAAYFTVLSATLGFQKEKEKVALWATSITDDRSEKLENKLNEVEERIASDQSIASFITHNYGSSIILNRIREYYLSEFEDSYEMNVTIIQERDRISQALFNEIIYNGTPVTSGKKFLFLYDKQGHEKYAGVFLYYQKGVGASRMILQIESKTNKEGRGYHNILTHFKKSPNINIPNIYSYAKYKGGRLTAYKGTFPYPNVSDIYLEKIEEENGNTTYRTEDHVHFIIRT
;
A
#
# COMPACT_ATOMS: atom_id res chain seq x y z
N PRO A 1 -23.65 6.99 8.18
CA PRO A 1 -23.15 7.86 9.22
C PRO A 1 -24.09 9.03 9.32
N PHE A 2 -24.77 9.12 10.46
CA PHE A 2 -25.58 10.28 10.76
C PHE A 2 -24.63 11.41 11.15
N ASP A 3 -24.47 12.40 10.28
CA ASP A 3 -23.82 13.64 10.62
C ASP A 3 -24.89 14.53 11.29
N ASN A 4 -24.81 14.70 12.61
CA ASN A 4 -25.70 15.58 13.38
C ASN A 4 -25.56 17.07 13.01
N ARG A 5 -24.70 17.40 12.05
CA ARG A 5 -24.54 18.75 11.49
C ARG A 5 -25.46 19.03 10.31
N ILE A 6 -26.41 18.15 10.01
CA ILE A 6 -27.41 18.39 8.98
C ILE A 6 -28.44 19.37 9.56
N GLU A 7 -28.09 20.65 9.53
CA GLU A 7 -29.06 21.73 9.77
C GLU A 7 -29.99 22.00 8.59
N SER A 8 -29.81 21.30 7.49
CA SER A 8 -30.72 21.39 6.33
C SER A 8 -31.90 20.49 6.54
N PRO A 9 -33.11 20.99 6.36
CA PRO A 9 -34.30 20.19 6.53
C PRO A 9 -34.31 19.06 5.49
N LEU A 10 -34.10 17.84 5.93
CA LEU A 10 -34.43 16.64 5.16
C LEU A 10 -35.93 16.59 4.78
N SER A 11 -36.70 17.61 5.22
CA SER A 11 -38.08 17.87 4.85
C SER A 11 -38.30 18.02 3.34
N ASP A 12 -37.29 18.42 2.59
CA ASP A 12 -37.36 18.61 1.13
C ASP A 12 -37.07 17.35 0.32
N VAL A 13 -36.73 16.25 0.99
CA VAL A 13 -36.54 14.95 0.33
C VAL A 13 -37.88 14.34 0.01
N THR A 14 -38.13 14.12 -1.26
CA THR A 14 -39.36 13.51 -1.78
C THR A 14 -39.15 12.04 -2.14
N ASP A 15 -40.20 11.33 -2.48
CA ASP A 15 -40.10 9.97 -3.03
C ASP A 15 -39.42 9.93 -4.42
N GLN A 16 -39.20 11.11 -5.01
CA GLN A 16 -38.42 11.26 -6.24
C GLN A 16 -36.93 11.52 -5.95
N LEU A 17 -36.08 11.09 -6.87
CA LEU A 17 -34.63 11.30 -6.77
C LEU A 17 -34.32 12.81 -6.78
N THR A 18 -33.66 13.30 -5.75
CA THR A 18 -33.38 14.74 -5.57
C THR A 18 -31.86 14.95 -5.48
N TYR A 19 -31.34 15.98 -6.17
CA TYR A 19 -29.96 16.41 -6.09
C TYR A 19 -29.82 17.57 -5.13
N MET A 20 -29.15 17.36 -4.00
CA MET A 20 -29.01 18.38 -2.97
C MET A 20 -27.63 18.38 -2.32
N SER A 21 -27.24 19.54 -1.76
CA SER A 21 -26.00 19.68 -1.01
C SER A 21 -26.22 19.49 0.48
N ILE A 22 -25.34 18.73 1.11
CA ILE A 22 -25.27 18.59 2.56
C ILE A 22 -23.86 18.99 2.97
N GLY A 23 -23.73 20.17 3.57
CA GLY A 23 -22.43 20.78 3.83
C GLY A 23 -21.66 21.05 2.54
N THR A 24 -20.47 20.47 2.39
CA THR A 24 -19.62 20.65 1.22
C THR A 24 -19.79 19.56 0.15
N LYS A 25 -20.64 18.59 0.42
CA LYS A 25 -20.88 17.44 -0.45
C LYS A 25 -22.22 17.51 -1.12
N TRP A 26 -22.28 17.04 -2.37
CA TRP A 26 -23.50 16.95 -3.16
C TRP A 26 -23.90 15.50 -3.30
N TYR A 27 -25.18 15.23 -3.04
CA TYR A 27 -25.75 13.89 -3.03
C TYR A 27 -26.96 13.79 -3.97
N LEU A 28 -27.14 12.60 -4.54
CA LEU A 28 -28.44 12.16 -5.04
C LEU A 28 -29.15 11.40 -3.92
N ILE A 29 -30.29 11.89 -3.49
CA ILE A 29 -31.03 11.38 -2.32
C ILE A 29 -32.43 10.97 -2.72
N LYS A 30 -32.88 9.86 -2.17
CA LYS A 30 -34.25 9.35 -2.35
C LYS A 30 -34.75 8.66 -1.07
N TYR A 31 -36.03 8.73 -0.79
CA TYR A 31 -36.66 7.85 0.19
C TYR A 31 -36.80 6.44 -0.38
N VAL A 32 -36.50 5.46 0.43
CA VAL A 32 -36.72 4.03 0.15
C VAL A 32 -37.52 3.45 1.30
N ASP A 33 -38.63 2.76 0.97
CA ASP A 33 -39.46 2.11 1.99
C ASP A 33 -38.70 0.92 2.59
N GLY A 34 -38.52 0.92 3.91
CA GLY A 34 -37.93 -0.17 4.66
C GLY A 34 -38.91 -1.31 4.92
N VAL A 35 -38.40 -2.48 5.30
CA VAL A 35 -39.18 -3.72 5.53
C VAL A 35 -40.19 -3.60 6.66
N TRP A 36 -40.06 -2.61 7.55
CA TRP A 36 -40.89 -2.40 8.75
C TRP A 36 -41.73 -1.13 8.70
N ASN A 37 -42.10 -0.67 7.51
CA ASN A 37 -42.80 0.60 7.32
C ASN A 37 -42.00 1.84 7.73
N ASP A 38 -40.70 1.69 7.92
CA ASP A 38 -39.75 2.78 8.18
C ASP A 38 -39.29 3.38 6.86
N ARG A 39 -39.22 4.72 6.78
CA ARG A 39 -38.65 5.42 5.63
C ARG A 39 -37.16 5.60 5.81
N ILE A 40 -36.38 5.01 4.90
CA ILE A 40 -34.94 5.11 4.89
C ILE A 40 -34.54 6.13 3.83
N ILE A 41 -33.63 7.04 4.18
CA ILE A 41 -33.03 7.97 3.21
C ILE A 41 -31.78 7.30 2.63
N ALA A 42 -31.80 7.00 1.34
CA ALA A 42 -30.64 6.53 0.61
C ALA A 42 -30.01 7.69 -0.15
N GLY A 43 -28.69 7.86 -0.04
CA GLY A 43 -27.96 8.93 -0.72
C GLY A 43 -26.63 8.43 -1.31
N ILE A 44 -26.33 8.85 -2.54
CA ILE A 44 -25.06 8.59 -3.22
C ILE A 44 -24.30 9.92 -3.33
N GLU A 45 -23.05 9.95 -2.85
CA GLU A 45 -22.17 11.12 -3.01
C GLU A 45 -21.78 11.28 -4.49
N ILE A 46 -22.07 12.46 -5.04
CA ILE A 46 -21.77 12.77 -6.45
C ILE A 46 -20.57 13.69 -6.57
N LYS A 47 -20.45 14.70 -5.68
CA LYS A 47 -19.40 15.70 -5.75
C LYS A 47 -19.06 16.23 -4.36
N ASN A 48 -17.77 16.51 -4.13
CA ASN A 48 -17.29 17.22 -2.95
C ASN A 48 -16.64 18.53 -3.35
N THR A 49 -17.12 19.67 -2.84
CA THR A 49 -16.59 21.01 -3.17
C THR A 49 -15.33 21.39 -2.39
N LEU A 50 -14.98 20.62 -1.35
CA LEU A 50 -13.77 20.81 -0.53
C LEU A 50 -12.59 19.90 -0.95
N SER A 51 -12.66 19.23 -2.11
CA SER A 51 -11.48 18.48 -2.55
C SER A 51 -10.39 19.48 -2.94
N ASP A 52 -9.30 19.48 -2.18
CA ASP A 52 -8.08 20.23 -2.50
C ASP A 52 -7.62 19.93 -3.92
N ASP A 53 -7.17 20.96 -4.63
CA ASP A 53 -6.68 20.93 -6.02
C ASP A 53 -5.45 20.02 -6.26
N THR A 54 -5.04 19.22 -5.28
CA THR A 54 -3.84 18.38 -5.32
C THR A 54 -4.07 16.96 -5.83
N GLY A 55 -5.31 16.56 -6.14
CA GLY A 55 -5.63 15.22 -6.67
C GLY A 55 -5.75 15.20 -8.20
N PRO A 56 -5.58 14.02 -8.85
CA PRO A 56 -5.65 13.89 -10.32
C PRO A 56 -7.05 14.19 -10.90
N ASN A 57 -8.08 14.35 -10.08
CA ASN A 57 -9.44 14.73 -10.44
C ASN A 57 -9.87 16.04 -9.76
N ASN A 58 -9.41 17.18 -10.30
CA ASN A 58 -9.66 18.52 -9.77
C ASN A 58 -11.13 18.99 -9.78
N ASN A 59 -12.09 18.15 -10.12
CA ASN A 59 -13.49 18.56 -10.21
C ASN A 59 -14.31 18.18 -8.96
N GLY A 60 -13.70 17.55 -7.97
CA GLY A 60 -14.38 17.10 -6.76
C GLY A 60 -15.49 16.05 -7.01
N VAL A 61 -15.58 15.51 -8.21
CA VAL A 61 -16.54 14.46 -8.58
C VAL A 61 -16.11 13.14 -7.96
N ASN A 62 -17.09 12.36 -7.49
CA ASN A 62 -16.80 11.05 -6.92
C ASN A 62 -16.11 10.15 -7.95
N PRO A 63 -14.91 9.61 -7.65
CA PRO A 63 -14.16 8.76 -8.57
C PRO A 63 -14.90 7.48 -9.02
N GLU A 64 -15.84 6.99 -8.21
CA GLU A 64 -16.65 5.81 -8.55
C GLU A 64 -17.60 6.03 -9.74
N LEU A 65 -17.86 7.30 -10.10
CA LEU A 65 -18.68 7.63 -11.27
C LEU A 65 -17.94 7.52 -12.60
N ASP A 66 -16.63 7.27 -12.57
CA ASP A 66 -15.73 7.13 -13.75
C ASP A 66 -15.94 8.25 -14.80
N LEU A 67 -16.22 9.46 -14.33
CA LEU A 67 -16.43 10.61 -15.19
C LEU A 67 -15.09 11.17 -15.65
N ASN A 68 -14.88 11.28 -16.95
CA ASN A 68 -13.65 11.87 -17.49
C ASN A 68 -13.43 13.29 -16.93
N SER A 69 -12.18 13.64 -16.59
CA SER A 69 -11.79 14.92 -16.00
C SER A 69 -12.22 16.18 -16.79
N GLN A 70 -12.58 16.00 -18.05
CA GLN A 70 -13.12 17.05 -18.93
C GLN A 70 -14.55 17.46 -18.59
N TYR A 71 -15.28 16.60 -17.86
CA TYR A 71 -16.66 16.84 -17.51
C TYR A 71 -16.76 17.20 -16.03
N GLY A 72 -17.57 18.21 -15.74
CA GLY A 72 -17.90 18.64 -14.39
C GLY A 72 -19.39 18.50 -14.12
N ILE A 73 -19.76 18.31 -12.87
CA ILE A 73 -21.16 18.27 -12.42
C ILE A 73 -21.48 19.60 -11.74
N GLN A 74 -22.55 20.26 -12.20
CA GLN A 74 -22.99 21.56 -11.71
C GLN A 74 -24.49 21.52 -11.35
N PRO A 75 -24.95 22.34 -10.39
CA PRO A 75 -26.37 22.43 -10.05
C PRO A 75 -27.18 22.99 -11.22
N LEU A 76 -28.50 22.77 -11.19
CA LEU A 76 -29.42 23.22 -12.23
C LEU A 76 -29.40 24.75 -12.47
N SER A 77 -29.07 25.52 -11.44
CA SER A 77 -28.93 26.98 -11.51
C SER A 77 -27.78 27.48 -12.38
N TYR A 78 -26.85 26.60 -12.74
CA TYR A 78 -25.70 26.98 -13.57
C TYR A 78 -26.14 27.31 -15.01
N SER A 79 -25.62 28.41 -15.60
CA SER A 79 -26.05 28.95 -16.90
C SER A 79 -25.58 28.15 -18.14
N GLY A 80 -24.84 27.04 -17.96
CA GLY A 80 -24.33 26.21 -19.05
C GLY A 80 -24.54 24.71 -18.81
N GLY A 81 -24.17 23.88 -19.78
CA GLY A 81 -24.21 22.42 -19.65
C GLY A 81 -25.51 21.76 -20.07
N VAL A 82 -25.47 20.43 -20.13
CA VAL A 82 -26.59 19.57 -20.52
C VAL A 82 -27.25 19.01 -19.26
N PRO A 83 -28.58 19.18 -19.07
CA PRO A 83 -29.27 18.64 -17.90
C PRO A 83 -29.36 17.12 -17.99
N VAL A 84 -29.09 16.46 -16.87
CA VAL A 84 -29.37 15.03 -16.68
C VAL A 84 -30.80 14.90 -16.15
N ILE A 85 -31.64 14.22 -16.91
CA ILE A 85 -33.06 14.03 -16.62
C ILE A 85 -33.27 12.57 -16.25
N VAL A 86 -33.85 12.32 -15.08
CA VAL A 86 -34.25 10.98 -14.60
C VAL A 86 -35.76 11.04 -14.28
N ASP A 87 -36.52 10.11 -14.82
CA ASP A 87 -37.98 10.02 -14.64
C ASP A 87 -38.71 11.34 -14.96
N GLY A 88 -38.22 12.09 -15.98
CA GLY A 88 -38.77 13.36 -16.39
C GLY A 88 -38.36 14.57 -15.53
N THR A 89 -37.64 14.38 -14.44
CA THR A 89 -37.14 15.46 -13.58
C THR A 89 -35.66 15.75 -13.85
N PRO A 90 -35.27 17.02 -14.11
CA PRO A 90 -33.86 17.40 -14.24
C PRO A 90 -33.22 17.43 -12.85
N LEU A 91 -32.06 16.76 -12.68
CA LEU A 91 -31.36 16.63 -11.40
C LEU A 91 -30.18 17.59 -11.29
N PHE A 92 -29.28 17.56 -12.24
CA PHE A 92 -28.06 18.37 -12.30
C PHE A 92 -27.64 18.57 -13.76
N LYS A 93 -26.63 19.38 -13.98
CA LYS A 93 -26.09 19.61 -15.32
C LYS A 93 -24.67 19.04 -15.45
N ILE A 94 -24.37 18.42 -16.59
CA ILE A 94 -23.00 18.07 -16.96
C ILE A 94 -22.44 19.20 -17.81
N THR A 95 -21.32 19.75 -17.39
CA THR A 95 -20.57 20.79 -18.10
C THR A 95 -19.32 20.21 -18.69
N HIS A 96 -18.97 20.63 -19.91
CA HIS A 96 -17.71 20.31 -20.54
C HIS A 96 -16.78 21.52 -20.40
N ASP A 97 -15.57 21.29 -19.87
CA ASP A 97 -14.54 22.32 -19.73
C ASP A 97 -13.56 22.21 -20.92
N PRO A 98 -13.65 23.11 -21.91
CA PRO A 98 -12.79 23.06 -23.07
C PRO A 98 -11.31 23.34 -22.76
N SER A 99 -11.00 23.94 -21.60
CA SER A 99 -9.62 24.19 -21.18
C SER A 99 -8.90 22.91 -20.75
N LYS A 100 -9.65 21.88 -20.42
CA LYS A 100 -9.16 20.55 -20.06
C LYS A 100 -9.13 19.57 -21.24
N HIS A 101 -9.11 20.07 -22.47
CA HIS A 101 -8.84 19.23 -23.63
C HIS A 101 -7.48 18.54 -23.46
N SER A 102 -7.48 17.26 -23.15
CA SER A 102 -6.35 16.43 -23.52
C SER A 102 -6.35 16.37 -25.04
N THR A 103 -5.51 17.15 -25.68
CA THR A 103 -5.22 16.94 -27.10
C THR A 103 -4.82 15.47 -27.25
N ILE A 104 -5.13 14.85 -28.41
CA ILE A 104 -4.67 13.48 -28.72
C ILE A 104 -3.16 13.32 -28.46
N LEU A 105 -2.40 14.43 -28.61
CA LEU A 105 -0.98 14.57 -28.31
C LEU A 105 -0.64 14.48 -26.80
N ASP A 106 -1.60 14.77 -25.90
CA ASP A 106 -1.40 14.65 -24.45
C ASP A 106 -1.71 13.25 -23.92
N ASN A 107 -2.13 12.35 -24.79
CA ASN A 107 -2.31 10.95 -24.41
C ASN A 107 -0.94 10.31 -24.13
N CYS A 108 -0.67 10.08 -22.87
CA CYS A 108 0.59 9.52 -22.38
C CYS A 108 0.94 8.19 -23.08
N THR A 109 -0.05 7.38 -23.41
CA THR A 109 0.15 6.11 -24.12
C THR A 109 0.70 6.32 -25.52
N LEU A 110 0.23 7.33 -26.26
CA LEU A 110 0.76 7.65 -27.59
C LEU A 110 2.21 8.14 -27.54
N ARG A 111 2.60 8.87 -26.50
CA ARG A 111 4.00 9.28 -26.31
C ARG A 111 4.92 8.08 -26.12
N TRP A 112 4.51 7.11 -25.29
CA TRP A 112 5.28 5.88 -25.08
C TRP A 112 5.38 5.02 -26.34
N ILE A 113 4.28 4.89 -27.08
CA ILE A 113 4.26 4.19 -28.38
C ILE A 113 5.21 4.90 -29.36
N SER A 114 5.21 6.24 -29.43
CA SER A 114 6.10 6.99 -30.31
C SER A 114 7.58 6.81 -29.96
N ILE A 115 7.92 6.80 -28.67
CA ILE A 115 9.30 6.51 -28.21
C ILE A 115 9.71 5.09 -28.61
N LEU A 116 8.84 4.10 -28.43
CA LEU A 116 9.10 2.73 -28.81
C LEU A 116 9.29 2.57 -30.33
N ILE A 117 8.44 3.18 -31.15
CA ILE A 117 8.54 3.16 -32.60
C ILE A 117 9.84 3.86 -33.04
N PHE A 118 10.19 4.98 -32.42
CA PHE A 118 11.40 5.72 -32.75
C PHE A 118 12.66 4.94 -32.38
N THR A 119 12.70 4.27 -31.22
CA THR A 119 13.82 3.38 -30.85
C THR A 119 13.96 2.22 -31.82
N LEU A 120 12.85 1.60 -32.22
CA LEU A 120 12.85 0.53 -33.21
C LEU A 120 13.35 1.03 -34.57
N ALA A 121 12.91 2.20 -35.02
CA ALA A 121 13.35 2.82 -36.29
C ALA A 121 14.86 3.10 -36.29
N ILE A 122 15.41 3.58 -35.16
CA ILE A 122 16.87 3.81 -35.00
C ILE A 122 17.65 2.48 -35.10
N ILE A 123 17.15 1.42 -34.45
CA ILE A 123 17.78 0.10 -34.52
C ILE A 123 17.73 -0.47 -35.94
N LEU A 124 16.58 -0.35 -36.62
CA LEU A 124 16.45 -0.77 -38.02
C LEU A 124 17.33 0.05 -38.98
N PHE A 125 17.45 1.35 -38.73
CA PHE A 125 18.37 2.21 -39.49
C PHE A 125 19.82 1.73 -39.35
N LEU A 126 20.28 1.39 -38.14
CA LEU A 126 21.59 0.80 -37.92
C LEU A 126 21.74 -0.56 -38.62
N ALA A 127 20.69 -1.39 -38.61
CA ALA A 127 20.67 -2.68 -39.28
C ALA A 127 20.85 -2.55 -40.82
N GLY A 128 20.29 -1.47 -41.43
CA GLY A 128 20.49 -1.13 -42.84
C GLY A 128 21.89 -0.56 -43.15
N HIS A 129 22.39 0.30 -42.27
CA HIS A 129 23.64 1.04 -42.48
C HIS A 129 24.76 0.60 -41.51
N ARG A 130 25.14 -0.64 -41.51
CA ARG A 130 26.09 -1.29 -40.55
C ARG A 130 27.50 -0.66 -40.61
N THR A 131 27.63 0.63 -40.23
CA THR A 131 28.90 1.37 -40.24
C THR A 131 29.23 1.86 -38.82
N PHE A 132 30.52 1.98 -38.50
CA PHE A 132 30.94 2.51 -37.19
C PHE A 132 30.45 3.94 -36.95
N LYS A 133 30.41 4.78 -37.99
CA LYS A 133 29.91 6.17 -37.88
C LYS A 133 28.46 6.16 -37.36
N VAL A 134 27.58 5.37 -37.98
CA VAL A 134 26.18 5.24 -37.56
C VAL A 134 26.05 4.67 -36.17
N TYR A 135 26.86 3.67 -35.82
CA TYR A 135 26.87 3.10 -34.49
C TYR A 135 27.19 4.15 -33.40
N PHE A 136 28.29 4.91 -33.59
CA PHE A 136 28.71 5.95 -32.65
C PHE A 136 27.74 7.16 -32.60
N THR A 137 26.85 7.34 -33.56
CA THR A 137 25.76 8.32 -33.47
C THR A 137 24.51 7.75 -32.82
N VAL A 138 24.19 6.48 -33.06
CA VAL A 138 23.00 5.83 -32.54
C VAL A 138 23.05 5.63 -31.01
N ILE A 139 24.19 5.21 -30.45
CA ILE A 139 24.31 4.98 -29.00
C ILE A 139 24.06 6.24 -28.17
N PRO A 140 24.68 7.41 -28.46
CA PRO A 140 24.35 8.64 -27.74
C PRO A 140 22.88 9.08 -27.89
N ILE A 141 22.26 8.86 -29.06
CA ILE A 141 20.85 9.18 -29.27
C ILE A 141 19.97 8.28 -28.40
N LEU A 142 20.22 6.98 -28.35
CA LEU A 142 19.52 6.06 -27.44
C LEU A 142 19.72 6.45 -25.98
N CYS A 143 20.93 6.84 -25.59
CA CYS A 143 21.24 7.31 -24.25
C CYS A 143 20.44 8.58 -23.91
N ALA A 144 20.46 9.57 -24.81
CA ALA A 144 19.70 10.81 -24.63
C ALA A 144 18.18 10.54 -24.53
N LEU A 145 17.66 9.64 -25.36
CA LEU A 145 16.26 9.24 -25.35
C LEU A 145 15.84 8.57 -24.03
N THR A 146 16.69 7.67 -23.51
CA THR A 146 16.40 7.02 -22.23
C THR A 146 16.54 7.97 -21.04
N LEU A 147 17.49 8.89 -21.07
CA LEU A 147 17.63 9.93 -20.05
C LEU A 147 16.43 10.88 -20.06
N THR A 148 15.97 11.31 -21.22
CA THR A 148 14.77 12.16 -21.32
C THR A 148 13.53 11.42 -20.81
N ALA A 149 13.36 10.14 -21.16
CA ALA A 149 12.27 9.31 -20.67
C ALA A 149 12.37 9.09 -19.15
N TYR A 150 13.59 8.91 -18.61
CA TYR A 150 13.83 8.78 -17.18
C TYR A 150 13.43 10.04 -16.41
N PHE A 151 13.90 11.21 -16.81
CA PHE A 151 13.53 12.48 -16.16
C PHE A 151 12.02 12.78 -16.28
N TRP A 152 11.43 12.39 -17.40
CA TRP A 152 9.99 12.59 -17.61
C TRP A 152 9.12 11.62 -16.83
N SER A 153 9.64 10.46 -16.45
CA SER A 153 8.91 9.45 -15.66
C SER A 153 8.44 9.98 -14.32
N GLY A 154 9.15 10.93 -13.70
CA GLY A 154 8.74 11.56 -12.45
C GLY A 154 7.42 12.32 -12.55
N GLN A 155 7.11 12.92 -13.70
CA GLN A 155 5.84 13.60 -13.95
C GLN A 155 4.68 12.61 -14.23
N LEU A 156 5.01 11.38 -14.60
CA LEU A 156 4.05 10.34 -14.97
C LEU A 156 3.56 9.51 -13.78
N SER A 157 4.16 9.68 -12.62
CA SER A 157 3.77 8.95 -11.40
C SER A 157 2.31 9.16 -11.00
N GLN A 158 1.73 10.30 -11.40
CA GLN A 158 0.33 10.64 -11.13
C GLN A 158 -0.66 10.01 -12.12
N THR A 159 -0.21 9.65 -13.32
CA THR A 159 -1.10 9.17 -14.40
C THR A 159 -1.04 7.67 -14.63
N HIS A 160 0.08 7.02 -14.32
CA HIS A 160 0.27 5.59 -14.53
C HIS A 160 0.89 4.91 -13.31
N GLN A 161 0.21 3.90 -12.81
CA GLN A 161 0.66 3.12 -11.65
C GLN A 161 2.04 2.47 -11.83
N ILE A 162 2.49 2.17 -13.07
CA ILE A 162 3.83 1.62 -13.36
C ILE A 162 4.93 2.59 -12.90
N PHE A 163 4.68 3.91 -12.96
CA PHE A 163 5.62 4.94 -12.51
C PHE A 163 5.38 5.36 -11.05
N SER A 164 4.41 4.77 -10.38
CA SER A 164 4.15 5.03 -8.97
C SER A 164 5.20 4.35 -8.08
N PRO A 165 5.76 5.09 -7.10
CA PRO A 165 6.65 4.51 -6.08
C PRO A 165 5.95 3.45 -5.22
N ALA A 166 4.61 3.44 -5.18
CA ALA A 166 3.84 2.45 -4.43
C ALA A 166 3.97 1.01 -4.99
N VAL A 167 4.27 0.85 -6.28
CA VAL A 167 4.47 -0.47 -6.90
C VAL A 167 5.89 -0.98 -6.65
N PHE A 168 6.88 -0.11 -6.87
CA PHE A 168 8.29 -0.39 -6.64
C PHE A 168 9.04 0.93 -6.49
N SER A 169 9.92 1.03 -5.49
CA SER A 169 10.91 2.10 -5.37
C SER A 169 12.12 1.62 -4.59
N ASP A 170 13.30 2.04 -5.03
CA ASP A 170 14.58 1.76 -4.38
C ASP A 170 15.45 3.02 -4.40
N SER A 171 16.58 3.00 -3.70
CA SER A 171 17.58 4.07 -3.69
C SER A 171 18.06 4.48 -5.09
N THR A 172 18.06 3.54 -6.05
CA THR A 172 18.54 3.73 -7.42
C THR A 172 17.40 4.03 -8.41
N PHE A 173 16.24 3.40 -8.23
CA PHE A 173 15.10 3.51 -9.14
C PHE A 173 13.87 4.04 -8.40
N SER A 174 13.34 5.15 -8.88
CA SER A 174 12.16 5.80 -8.28
C SER A 174 10.85 5.05 -8.52
N SER A 175 10.81 4.15 -9.51
CA SER A 175 9.61 3.40 -9.89
C SER A 175 9.93 2.16 -10.73
N LEU A 176 8.94 1.27 -10.88
CA LEU A 176 9.04 0.12 -11.79
C LEU A 176 9.29 0.59 -13.24
N GLY A 177 8.65 1.65 -13.67
CA GLY A 177 8.82 2.20 -15.02
C GLY A 177 10.26 2.62 -15.31
N THR A 178 10.97 3.23 -14.36
CA THR A 178 12.38 3.62 -14.52
C THR A 178 13.30 2.40 -14.62
N LEU A 179 13.04 1.36 -13.86
CA LEU A 179 13.76 0.08 -13.98
C LEU A 179 13.57 -0.55 -15.36
N LEU A 180 12.32 -0.60 -15.86
CA LEU A 180 12.01 -1.14 -17.18
C LEU A 180 12.68 -0.35 -18.32
N LEU A 181 12.75 0.98 -18.21
CA LEU A 181 13.46 1.83 -19.18
C LEU A 181 14.95 1.52 -19.21
N CYS A 182 15.60 1.37 -18.07
CA CYS A 182 17.01 1.00 -18.02
C CYS A 182 17.26 -0.41 -18.60
N ASN A 183 16.39 -1.36 -18.32
CA ASN A 183 16.46 -2.70 -18.88
C ASN A 183 16.31 -2.68 -20.41
N ALA A 184 15.35 -1.92 -20.93
CA ALA A 184 15.14 -1.76 -22.36
C ALA A 184 16.36 -1.09 -23.04
N PHE A 185 16.98 -0.11 -22.40
CA PHE A 185 18.20 0.53 -22.89
C PHE A 185 19.37 -0.46 -23.02
N ILE A 186 19.64 -1.24 -21.96
CA ILE A 186 20.70 -2.24 -21.98
C ILE A 186 20.46 -3.25 -23.10
N PHE A 187 19.22 -3.70 -23.27
CA PHE A 187 18.84 -4.60 -24.34
C PHE A 187 19.04 -3.98 -25.72
N ALA A 188 18.62 -2.72 -25.93
CA ALA A 188 18.79 -1.99 -27.17
C ALA A 188 20.27 -1.82 -27.55
N VAL A 189 21.13 -1.44 -26.58
CA VAL A 189 22.58 -1.33 -26.78
C VAL A 189 23.17 -2.68 -27.15
N SER A 190 22.76 -3.76 -26.49
CA SER A 190 23.21 -5.13 -26.78
C SER A 190 22.86 -5.56 -28.20
N ILE A 191 21.67 -5.24 -28.68
CA ILE A 191 21.26 -5.49 -30.08
C ILE A 191 22.09 -4.66 -31.04
N CYS A 192 22.33 -3.38 -30.75
CA CYS A 192 23.15 -2.51 -31.61
C CYS A 192 24.57 -3.04 -31.79
N THR A 193 25.22 -3.52 -30.72
CA THR A 193 26.53 -4.14 -30.79
C THR A 193 26.51 -5.42 -31.61
N PHE A 194 25.48 -6.26 -31.41
CA PHE A 194 25.31 -7.49 -32.18
C PHE A 194 25.13 -7.25 -33.69
N ILE A 195 24.41 -6.20 -34.10
CA ILE A 195 24.21 -5.84 -35.51
C ILE A 195 25.54 -5.50 -36.18
N ILE A 196 26.44 -4.80 -35.48
CA ILE A 196 27.70 -4.31 -36.06
C ILE A 196 28.88 -5.35 -35.96
N LYS A 197 28.67 -6.50 -35.32
CA LYS A 197 29.69 -7.53 -35.08
C LYS A 197 30.54 -7.86 -36.29
N GLY A 198 29.94 -7.94 -37.49
CA GLY A 198 30.66 -8.25 -38.74
C GLY A 198 31.68 -7.17 -39.12
N ARG A 199 31.41 -5.90 -38.84
CA ARG A 199 32.33 -4.78 -39.06
C ARG A 199 33.45 -4.78 -38.01
N ILE A 200 33.13 -5.13 -36.78
CA ILE A 200 34.12 -5.28 -35.69
C ILE A 200 35.10 -6.38 -36.05
N ALA A 201 34.61 -7.54 -36.49
CA ALA A 201 35.49 -8.65 -36.95
C ALA A 201 36.41 -8.20 -38.10
N GLY A 202 35.88 -7.47 -39.10
CA GLY A 202 36.67 -6.92 -40.17
C GLY A 202 37.71 -5.90 -39.71
N PHE A 203 37.38 -5.07 -38.69
CA PHE A 203 38.35 -4.11 -38.12
C PHE A 203 39.47 -4.82 -37.33
N ILE A 204 39.19 -5.88 -36.61
CA ILE A 204 40.21 -6.70 -35.92
C ILE A 204 41.18 -7.27 -36.95
N ASN A 205 40.67 -7.87 -38.03
CA ASN A 205 41.49 -8.59 -39.02
C ASN A 205 42.21 -7.70 -40.06
N LYS A 206 41.88 -6.40 -40.09
CA LYS A 206 42.45 -5.49 -41.13
C LYS A 206 43.97 -5.37 -41.10
N ASN A 207 44.60 -5.55 -39.94
CA ASN A 207 46.06 -5.44 -39.83
C ASN A 207 46.58 -6.60 -38.94
N LYS A 208 47.21 -7.60 -39.61
CA LYS A 208 47.70 -8.83 -38.95
C LYS A 208 48.66 -8.59 -37.77
N LYS A 209 49.50 -7.53 -37.85
CA LYS A 209 50.45 -7.21 -36.76
C LYS A 209 49.76 -6.78 -35.46
N THR A 210 48.62 -6.13 -35.54
CA THR A 210 47.87 -5.62 -34.38
C THR A 210 46.57 -6.41 -34.10
N ALA A 211 46.25 -7.41 -34.91
CA ALA A 211 44.99 -8.17 -34.82
C ALA A 211 44.81 -8.83 -33.44
N ARG A 212 45.88 -9.50 -32.93
CA ARG A 212 45.86 -10.16 -31.61
C ARG A 212 45.61 -9.17 -30.45
N ILE A 213 46.26 -7.98 -30.50
CA ILE A 213 46.09 -6.95 -29.45
C ILE A 213 44.65 -6.40 -29.49
N LYS A 214 44.14 -6.11 -30.69
CA LYS A 214 42.75 -5.64 -30.88
C LYS A 214 41.74 -6.70 -30.42
N ALA A 215 41.98 -7.97 -30.76
CA ALA A 215 41.12 -9.08 -30.34
C ALA A 215 41.11 -9.24 -28.82
N LEU A 216 42.27 -9.08 -28.17
CA LEU A 216 42.40 -9.14 -26.71
C LEU A 216 41.65 -7.99 -26.04
N ILE A 217 41.82 -6.74 -26.49
CA ILE A 217 41.13 -5.56 -25.95
C ILE A 217 39.63 -5.70 -26.14
N TYR A 218 39.18 -6.09 -27.34
CA TYR A 218 37.74 -6.29 -27.62
C TYR A 218 37.14 -7.41 -26.78
N GLY A 219 37.83 -8.57 -26.70
CA GLY A 219 37.41 -9.70 -25.86
C GLY A 219 37.31 -9.32 -24.38
N ALA A 220 38.29 -8.55 -23.85
CA ALA A 220 38.25 -8.05 -22.48
C ALA A 220 37.07 -7.10 -22.24
N LEU A 221 36.80 -6.17 -23.17
CA LEU A 221 35.65 -5.26 -23.08
C LEU A 221 34.30 -6.01 -23.06
N ILE A 222 34.14 -7.02 -23.93
CA ILE A 222 32.93 -7.85 -23.91
C ILE A 222 32.80 -8.64 -22.63
N LEU A 223 33.85 -9.21 -22.10
CA LEU A 223 33.84 -9.94 -20.83
C LEU A 223 33.48 -9.04 -19.66
N ILE A 224 34.05 -7.85 -19.59
CA ILE A 224 33.70 -6.85 -18.55
C ILE A 224 32.24 -6.45 -18.67
N SER A 225 31.76 -6.20 -19.88
CA SER A 225 30.34 -5.86 -20.12
C SER A 225 29.40 -7.01 -19.74
N LEU A 226 29.80 -8.27 -20.02
CA LEU A 226 29.05 -9.45 -19.64
C LEU A 226 28.95 -9.60 -18.12
N ILE A 227 30.04 -9.45 -17.41
CA ILE A 227 30.08 -9.48 -15.94
C ILE A 227 29.20 -8.34 -15.38
N ALA A 228 29.32 -7.13 -15.95
CA ALA A 228 28.51 -5.99 -15.52
C ALA A 228 27.01 -6.24 -15.69
N ILE A 229 26.57 -6.85 -16.81
CA ILE A 229 25.16 -7.18 -17.04
C ILE A 229 24.68 -8.27 -16.05
N ILE A 230 25.48 -9.29 -15.79
CA ILE A 230 25.11 -10.34 -14.82
C ILE A 230 24.95 -9.75 -13.42
N LEU A 231 25.89 -8.90 -12.99
CA LEU A 231 25.80 -8.20 -11.71
C LEU A 231 24.60 -7.26 -11.66
N TYR A 232 24.35 -6.51 -12.74
CA TYR A 232 23.17 -5.64 -12.85
C TYR A 232 21.86 -6.43 -12.69
N ILE A 233 21.72 -7.56 -13.41
CA ILE A 233 20.54 -8.44 -13.29
C ILE A 233 20.37 -8.92 -11.85
N HIS A 234 21.46 -9.39 -11.22
CA HIS A 234 21.41 -9.89 -9.85
C HIS A 234 20.98 -8.81 -8.86
N VAL A 235 21.63 -7.64 -8.90
CA VAL A 235 21.35 -6.54 -7.96
C VAL A 235 19.94 -5.99 -8.15
N THR A 236 19.53 -5.73 -9.41
CA THR A 236 18.20 -5.16 -9.67
C THR A 236 17.08 -6.15 -9.40
N LEU A 237 17.27 -7.43 -9.70
CA LEU A 237 16.27 -8.46 -9.39
C LEU A 237 16.11 -8.66 -7.88
N LYS A 238 17.22 -8.68 -7.14
CA LYS A 238 17.20 -8.72 -5.67
C LYS A 238 16.48 -7.50 -5.10
N SER A 239 16.84 -6.30 -5.54
CA SER A 239 16.20 -5.06 -5.12
C SER A 239 14.70 -5.07 -5.43
N PHE A 240 14.31 -5.50 -6.65
CA PHE A 240 12.92 -5.60 -7.03
C PHE A 240 12.13 -6.56 -6.13
N ILE A 241 12.65 -7.75 -5.83
CA ILE A 241 11.96 -8.72 -4.97
C ILE A 241 11.73 -8.13 -3.57
N ILE A 242 12.73 -7.47 -2.99
CA ILE A 242 12.66 -6.94 -1.62
C ILE A 242 11.75 -5.71 -1.54
N HIS A 243 11.90 -4.73 -2.44
CA HIS A 243 11.27 -3.41 -2.32
C HIS A 243 9.99 -3.22 -3.15
N SER A 244 9.53 -4.23 -3.92
CA SER A 244 8.28 -4.10 -4.67
C SER A 244 7.08 -4.63 -3.91
N ASN A 245 5.90 -4.09 -4.17
CA ASN A 245 4.63 -4.68 -3.72
C ASN A 245 4.10 -5.76 -4.68
N VAL A 246 4.85 -6.06 -5.75
CA VAL A 246 4.51 -7.10 -6.73
C VAL A 246 5.15 -8.42 -6.32
N SER A 247 4.35 -9.49 -6.29
CA SER A 247 4.87 -10.83 -6.06
C SER A 247 5.33 -11.46 -7.38
N LEU A 248 6.58 -11.96 -7.41
CA LEU A 248 7.08 -12.78 -8.52
C LEU A 248 6.69 -14.25 -8.38
N GLU A 249 6.12 -14.65 -7.25
CA GLU A 249 5.58 -15.99 -7.05
C GLU A 249 4.21 -16.08 -7.74
N LEU A 250 4.14 -16.83 -8.85
CA LEU A 250 2.94 -16.90 -9.70
C LEU A 250 1.68 -17.35 -8.97
N TYR A 251 1.81 -18.15 -7.93
CA TYR A 251 0.66 -18.60 -7.12
C TYR A 251 0.11 -17.50 -6.18
N LYS A 252 0.87 -16.42 -5.94
CA LYS A 252 0.44 -15.25 -5.16
C LYS A 252 0.06 -14.04 -6.03
N ALA A 253 0.19 -14.14 -7.34
CA ALA A 253 0.09 -13.00 -8.27
C ALA A 253 -1.36 -12.63 -8.65
N SER A 254 -2.39 -13.03 -7.88
CA SER A 254 -3.79 -12.85 -8.24
C SER A 254 -4.19 -11.40 -8.53
N ASP A 255 -3.66 -10.44 -7.78
CA ASP A 255 -4.13 -9.05 -7.85
C ASP A 255 -3.32 -8.16 -8.82
N ASN A 256 -2.10 -8.57 -9.18
CA ASN A 256 -1.16 -7.74 -9.96
C ASN A 256 -0.44 -8.51 -11.07
N ILE A 257 -1.13 -9.45 -11.71
CA ILE A 257 -0.57 -10.36 -12.73
C ILE A 257 0.09 -9.61 -13.88
N PHE A 258 -0.46 -8.46 -14.28
CA PHE A 258 0.08 -7.64 -15.36
C PHE A 258 1.51 -7.17 -15.07
N TYR A 259 1.78 -6.63 -13.88
CA TYR A 259 3.12 -6.18 -13.50
C TYR A 259 4.11 -7.34 -13.41
N THR A 260 3.67 -8.47 -12.89
CA THR A 260 4.46 -9.70 -12.82
C THR A 260 4.90 -10.15 -14.21
N VAL A 261 3.99 -10.21 -15.18
CA VAL A 261 4.30 -10.58 -16.57
C VAL A 261 5.27 -9.60 -17.23
N VAL A 262 5.05 -8.28 -17.06
CA VAL A 262 5.93 -7.25 -17.60
C VAL A 262 7.36 -7.36 -17.05
N VAL A 263 7.49 -7.62 -15.76
CA VAL A 263 8.79 -7.83 -15.11
C VAL A 263 9.48 -9.09 -15.63
N TYR A 264 8.77 -10.21 -15.72
CA TYR A 264 9.33 -11.44 -16.31
C TYR A 264 9.80 -11.23 -17.74
N LEU A 265 9.02 -10.54 -18.57
CA LEU A 265 9.39 -10.21 -19.94
C LEU A 265 10.66 -9.35 -19.98
N SER A 266 10.73 -8.31 -19.15
CA SER A 266 11.88 -7.40 -19.08
C SER A 266 13.18 -8.15 -18.70
N TYR A 267 13.15 -8.98 -17.67
CA TYR A 267 14.33 -9.76 -17.27
C TYR A 267 14.68 -10.87 -18.28
N THR A 268 13.68 -11.45 -18.97
CA THR A 268 13.94 -12.39 -20.06
C THR A 268 14.72 -11.72 -21.20
N LEU A 269 14.35 -10.49 -21.57
CA LEU A 269 15.09 -9.71 -22.57
C LEU A 269 16.52 -9.39 -22.10
N LEU A 270 16.73 -9.04 -20.83
CA LEU A 270 18.06 -8.83 -20.28
C LEU A 270 18.91 -10.12 -20.30
N LEU A 271 18.33 -11.25 -19.92
CA LEU A 271 19.02 -12.54 -19.97
C LEU A 271 19.37 -12.92 -21.40
N ALA A 272 18.58 -12.53 -22.41
CA ALA A 272 18.89 -12.73 -23.82
C ALA A 272 20.12 -11.93 -24.28
N CYS A 273 20.51 -10.85 -23.59
CA CYS A 273 21.75 -10.12 -23.89
C CYS A 273 23.01 -10.99 -23.70
N ILE A 274 22.97 -11.92 -22.73
CA ILE A 274 24.13 -12.79 -22.41
C ILE A 274 24.54 -13.64 -23.61
N PRO A 275 23.67 -14.47 -24.25
CA PRO A 275 24.02 -15.22 -25.44
C PRO A 275 24.41 -14.34 -26.63
N PHE A 276 23.81 -13.15 -26.80
CA PHE A 276 24.24 -12.21 -27.84
C PHE A 276 25.68 -11.76 -27.64
N MET A 277 26.06 -11.35 -26.43
CA MET A 277 27.43 -10.95 -26.09
C MET A 277 28.41 -12.10 -26.19
N LEU A 278 28.04 -13.30 -25.74
CA LEU A 278 28.89 -14.51 -25.93
C LEU A 278 29.12 -14.78 -27.41
N HIS A 279 28.15 -14.53 -28.29
CA HIS A 279 28.35 -14.68 -29.72
C HIS A 279 29.31 -13.62 -30.29
N GLU A 280 29.37 -12.44 -29.72
CA GLU A 280 30.28 -11.38 -30.12
C GLU A 280 31.74 -11.69 -29.78
N LEU A 281 32.01 -12.60 -28.85
CA LEU A 281 33.37 -13.08 -28.53
C LEU A 281 34.00 -13.95 -29.64
N LYS A 282 33.20 -14.52 -30.56
CA LYS A 282 33.70 -15.41 -31.62
C LYS A 282 34.88 -14.84 -32.41
N PRO A 283 34.89 -13.60 -32.93
CA PRO A 283 36.01 -13.04 -33.67
C PRO A 283 37.29 -12.96 -32.82
N ALA A 284 37.17 -12.58 -31.54
CA ALA A 284 38.31 -12.47 -30.63
C ALA A 284 38.88 -13.86 -30.31
N ILE A 285 38.05 -14.82 -30.02
CA ILE A 285 38.47 -16.20 -29.74
C ILE A 285 39.15 -16.81 -30.95
N TRP A 286 38.59 -16.60 -32.15
CA TRP A 286 39.18 -17.07 -33.39
C TRP A 286 40.59 -16.53 -33.61
N GLU A 287 40.81 -15.23 -33.44
CA GLU A 287 42.11 -14.60 -33.66
C GLU A 287 43.16 -15.02 -32.58
N LEU A 288 42.68 -15.26 -31.35
CA LEU A 288 43.58 -15.62 -30.24
C LEU A 288 43.95 -17.13 -30.22
N THR A 289 42.99 -18.00 -30.51
CA THR A 289 43.13 -19.46 -30.32
C THR A 289 43.21 -20.25 -31.63
N GLY A 290 42.85 -19.65 -32.75
CA GLY A 290 42.73 -20.34 -34.05
C GLY A 290 41.60 -21.37 -34.13
N ARG A 291 40.74 -21.48 -33.08
CA ARG A 291 39.63 -22.46 -33.02
C ARG A 291 38.29 -21.80 -33.27
N ARG A 292 37.45 -22.45 -34.10
CA ARG A 292 36.05 -22.04 -34.28
C ARG A 292 35.20 -22.67 -33.21
N ILE A 293 34.80 -21.90 -32.22
CA ILE A 293 33.92 -22.37 -31.14
C ILE A 293 32.49 -21.91 -31.47
N GLU A 294 31.57 -22.86 -31.57
CA GLU A 294 30.14 -22.56 -31.71
C GLU A 294 29.49 -22.51 -30.34
N LEU A 295 29.43 -21.29 -29.75
CA LEU A 295 28.85 -21.07 -28.44
C LEU A 295 27.30 -21.16 -28.44
N LEU A 296 26.67 -20.72 -29.54
CA LEU A 296 25.22 -20.69 -29.70
C LEU A 296 24.69 -21.90 -30.47
N THR A 297 24.86 -23.09 -29.90
CA THR A 297 24.15 -24.29 -30.38
C THR A 297 22.78 -24.37 -29.70
N ARG A 298 21.77 -24.96 -30.37
CA ARG A 298 20.43 -25.14 -29.77
C ARG A 298 20.51 -25.79 -28.38
N ARG A 299 21.35 -26.80 -28.24
CA ARG A 299 21.58 -27.49 -26.96
C ARG A 299 22.13 -26.55 -25.88
N ASN A 300 23.12 -25.72 -26.19
CA ASN A 300 23.70 -24.79 -25.24
C ASN A 300 22.70 -23.68 -24.83
N LEU A 301 21.87 -23.22 -25.77
CA LEU A 301 20.83 -22.24 -25.50
C LEU A 301 19.73 -22.80 -24.59
N THR A 302 19.33 -24.07 -24.80
CA THR A 302 18.35 -24.72 -23.91
C THR A 302 18.90 -24.94 -22.51
N ILE A 303 20.16 -25.36 -22.38
CA ILE A 303 20.83 -25.50 -21.08
C ILE A 303 20.91 -24.13 -20.38
N PHE A 304 21.31 -23.09 -21.11
CA PHE A 304 21.36 -21.72 -20.58
C PHE A 304 19.97 -21.26 -20.09
N ALA A 305 18.93 -21.45 -20.89
CA ALA A 305 17.57 -21.08 -20.50
C ALA A 305 17.11 -21.81 -19.23
N PHE A 306 17.45 -23.12 -19.11
CA PHE A 306 17.15 -23.89 -17.91
C PHE A 306 17.88 -23.36 -16.68
N ILE A 307 19.18 -23.04 -16.80
CA ILE A 307 19.98 -22.46 -15.71
C ILE A 307 19.38 -21.11 -15.28
N CYS A 308 19.01 -20.25 -16.24
CA CYS A 308 18.38 -18.96 -15.95
C CYS A 308 17.04 -19.12 -15.24
N ALA A 309 16.20 -20.06 -15.69
CA ALA A 309 14.92 -20.34 -15.05
C ALA A 309 15.10 -20.87 -13.61
N ALA A 310 16.03 -21.81 -13.41
CA ALA A 310 16.34 -22.32 -12.08
C ALA A 310 16.87 -21.22 -11.15
N TYR A 311 17.81 -20.40 -11.64
CA TYR A 311 18.33 -19.25 -10.90
C TYR A 311 17.21 -18.27 -10.48
N PHE A 312 16.33 -17.90 -11.42
CA PHE A 312 15.24 -16.98 -11.17
C PHE A 312 14.26 -17.56 -10.14
N THR A 313 13.92 -18.83 -10.26
CA THR A 313 13.00 -19.53 -9.34
C THR A 313 13.58 -19.61 -7.93
N VAL A 314 14.83 -20.02 -7.79
CA VAL A 314 15.49 -20.12 -6.48
C VAL A 314 15.60 -18.74 -5.82
N LEU A 315 16.00 -17.71 -6.58
CA LEU A 315 16.17 -16.37 -6.03
C LEU A 315 14.81 -15.78 -5.61
N SER A 316 13.76 -15.92 -6.44
CA SER A 316 12.43 -15.40 -6.10
C SER A 316 11.82 -16.14 -4.91
N ALA A 317 11.98 -17.45 -4.80
CA ALA A 317 11.48 -18.22 -3.68
C ALA A 317 12.20 -17.88 -2.35
N THR A 318 13.53 -17.80 -2.37
CA THR A 318 14.30 -17.53 -1.15
C THR A 318 14.09 -16.11 -0.63
N LEU A 319 14.22 -15.11 -1.50
CA LEU A 319 14.06 -13.71 -1.13
C LEU A 319 12.59 -13.35 -0.89
N GLY A 320 11.66 -13.94 -1.65
CA GLY A 320 10.23 -13.79 -1.43
C GLY A 320 9.81 -14.28 -0.04
N PHE A 321 10.30 -15.45 0.36
CA PHE A 321 10.06 -15.99 1.70
C PHE A 321 10.67 -15.12 2.81
N GLN A 322 11.90 -14.63 2.61
CA GLN A 322 12.54 -13.72 3.57
C GLN A 322 11.73 -12.43 3.73
N LYS A 323 11.31 -11.80 2.64
CA LYS A 323 10.46 -10.61 2.64
C LYS A 323 9.14 -10.86 3.37
N GLU A 324 8.51 -12.01 3.14
CA GLU A 324 7.28 -12.38 3.82
C GLU A 324 7.49 -12.55 5.31
N LYS A 325 8.59 -13.21 5.72
CA LYS A 325 8.97 -13.34 7.13
C LYS A 325 9.14 -11.97 7.81
N GLU A 326 9.82 -11.03 7.15
CA GLU A 326 10.02 -9.67 7.67
C GLU A 326 8.68 -8.90 7.76
N LYS A 327 7.81 -9.03 6.76
CA LYS A 327 6.49 -8.40 6.74
C LYS A 327 5.59 -8.95 7.85
N VAL A 328 5.58 -10.26 8.05
CA VAL A 328 4.82 -10.91 9.13
C VAL A 328 5.39 -10.51 10.50
N ALA A 329 6.71 -10.37 10.62
CA ALA A 329 7.34 -9.91 11.86
C ALA A 329 6.88 -8.48 12.22
N LEU A 330 6.85 -7.57 11.24
CA LEU A 330 6.32 -6.21 11.44
C LEU A 330 4.83 -6.23 11.82
N TRP A 331 4.03 -7.08 11.22
CA TRP A 331 2.63 -7.23 11.61
C TRP A 331 2.47 -7.77 13.02
N ALA A 332 3.25 -8.79 13.40
CA ALA A 332 3.17 -9.36 14.73
C ALA A 332 3.56 -8.33 15.81
N THR A 333 4.64 -7.56 15.59
CA THR A 333 5.03 -6.49 16.54
C THR A 333 3.93 -5.45 16.68
N SER A 334 3.27 -5.07 15.59
CA SER A 334 2.19 -4.10 15.62
C SER A 334 0.88 -4.63 16.23
N ILE A 335 0.63 -5.96 16.15
CA ILE A 335 -0.50 -6.61 16.84
C ILE A 335 -0.21 -6.73 18.34
N THR A 336 1.05 -6.87 18.71
CA THR A 336 1.47 -6.97 20.12
C THR A 336 1.60 -5.63 20.81
N ASP A 337 1.71 -4.54 20.06
CA ASP A 337 1.67 -3.20 20.64
C ASP A 337 0.24 -2.90 21.10
N ASP A 338 0.01 -3.24 22.35
CA ASP A 338 -1.30 -3.16 23.03
C ASP A 338 -1.71 -1.71 23.31
N ARG A 339 -0.81 -0.74 23.06
CA ARG A 339 -1.03 0.65 23.38
C ARG A 339 -1.34 1.46 22.11
N SER A 340 -2.44 2.18 22.14
CA SER A 340 -2.81 3.08 21.04
C SER A 340 -2.21 4.46 21.28
N GLU A 341 -1.08 4.76 20.64
CA GLU A 341 -0.43 6.07 20.71
C GLU A 341 -1.40 7.21 20.34
N LYS A 342 -2.26 6.99 19.35
CA LYS A 342 -3.28 7.99 18.94
C LYS A 342 -4.28 8.26 20.06
N LEU A 343 -4.75 7.20 20.76
CA LEU A 343 -5.65 7.36 21.89
C LEU A 343 -4.94 8.03 23.06
N GLU A 344 -3.72 7.60 23.39
CA GLU A 344 -2.94 8.14 24.51
C GLU A 344 -2.64 9.65 24.33
N ASN A 345 -2.27 10.06 23.11
CA ASN A 345 -2.08 11.47 22.77
C ASN A 345 -3.39 12.26 22.96
N LYS A 346 -4.53 11.70 22.55
CA LYS A 346 -5.83 12.35 22.78
C LYS A 346 -6.22 12.39 24.24
N LEU A 347 -5.98 11.33 24.99
CA LEU A 347 -6.23 11.30 26.43
C LEU A 347 -5.40 12.35 27.17
N ASN A 348 -4.14 12.54 26.75
CA ASN A 348 -3.28 13.59 27.31
C ASN A 348 -3.79 15.00 27.01
N GLU A 349 -4.34 15.23 25.80
CA GLU A 349 -4.95 16.52 25.43
C GLU A 349 -6.22 16.83 26.25
N VAL A 350 -7.07 15.84 26.47
CA VAL A 350 -8.39 16.05 27.09
C VAL A 350 -8.40 15.89 28.61
N GLU A 351 -7.35 15.39 29.22
CA GLU A 351 -7.25 15.08 30.65
C GLU A 351 -7.66 16.25 31.54
N GLU A 352 -7.00 17.41 31.36
CA GLU A 352 -7.29 18.60 32.16
C GLU A 352 -8.65 19.24 31.81
N ARG A 353 -9.08 19.11 30.55
CA ARG A 353 -10.38 19.61 30.09
C ARG A 353 -11.53 18.84 30.73
N ILE A 354 -11.42 17.51 30.83
CA ILE A 354 -12.39 16.67 31.53
C ILE A 354 -12.37 16.97 33.04
N ALA A 355 -11.19 17.09 33.65
CA ALA A 355 -11.06 17.37 35.07
C ALA A 355 -11.66 18.71 35.51
N SER A 356 -11.63 19.71 34.64
CA SER A 356 -12.13 21.07 34.90
C SER A 356 -13.54 21.33 34.36
N ASP A 357 -14.22 20.34 33.75
CA ASP A 357 -15.56 20.53 33.19
C ASP A 357 -16.61 20.72 34.26
N GLN A 358 -17.10 21.95 34.35
CA GLN A 358 -18.15 22.34 35.31
C GLN A 358 -19.47 21.62 35.07
N SER A 359 -19.79 21.21 33.85
CA SER A 359 -21.01 20.48 33.56
C SER A 359 -20.95 19.07 34.12
N ILE A 360 -19.79 18.39 34.01
CA ILE A 360 -19.59 17.07 34.62
C ILE A 360 -19.68 17.20 36.15
N ALA A 361 -19.05 18.20 36.73
CA ALA A 361 -19.13 18.47 38.16
C ALA A 361 -20.59 18.70 38.60
N SER A 362 -21.38 19.47 37.83
CA SER A 362 -22.80 19.72 38.10
C SER A 362 -23.63 18.44 37.99
N PHE A 363 -23.39 17.59 36.98
CA PHE A 363 -24.11 16.34 36.81
C PHE A 363 -23.86 15.38 37.97
N ILE A 364 -22.63 15.30 38.46
CA ILE A 364 -22.27 14.52 39.65
C ILE A 364 -22.96 15.07 40.89
N THR A 365 -22.98 16.41 41.05
CA THR A 365 -23.60 17.09 42.18
C THR A 365 -25.10 16.84 42.30
N HIS A 366 -25.81 16.88 41.17
CA HIS A 366 -27.27 16.67 41.13
C HIS A 366 -27.66 15.20 40.95
N ASN A 367 -26.68 14.28 41.07
CA ASN A 367 -26.87 12.84 40.95
C ASN A 367 -27.55 12.41 39.64
N TYR A 368 -27.24 13.10 38.54
CA TYR A 368 -27.62 12.66 37.22
C TYR A 368 -26.98 11.31 36.87
N GLY A 369 -27.66 10.49 36.11
CA GLY A 369 -27.16 9.16 35.76
C GLY A 369 -25.83 9.19 35.00
N SER A 370 -24.98 8.18 35.22
CA SER A 370 -23.67 8.03 34.55
C SER A 370 -23.75 8.07 33.02
N SER A 371 -24.91 7.73 32.43
CA SER A 371 -25.15 7.79 30.99
C SER A 371 -25.08 9.21 30.42
N ILE A 372 -25.54 10.23 31.15
CA ILE A 372 -25.50 11.63 30.69
C ILE A 372 -24.05 12.12 30.66
N ILE A 373 -23.28 11.78 31.69
CA ILE A 373 -21.85 12.11 31.76
C ILE A 373 -21.06 11.39 30.65
N LEU A 374 -21.39 10.12 30.43
CA LEU A 374 -20.79 9.31 29.36
C LEU A 374 -21.04 9.92 27.98
N ASN A 375 -22.29 10.30 27.69
CA ASN A 375 -22.63 10.93 26.40
C ASN A 375 -21.86 12.22 26.19
N ARG A 376 -21.76 13.07 27.25
CA ARG A 376 -20.96 14.28 27.17
C ARG A 376 -19.49 13.99 26.89
N ILE A 377 -18.89 13.00 27.54
CA ILE A 377 -17.49 12.62 27.30
C ILE A 377 -17.30 12.10 25.89
N ARG A 378 -18.22 11.29 25.40
CA ARG A 378 -18.19 10.77 24.02
C ARG A 378 -18.26 11.90 23.00
N GLU A 379 -19.26 12.76 23.10
CA GLU A 379 -19.53 13.78 22.07
C GLU A 379 -18.46 14.88 22.04
N TYR A 380 -18.02 15.34 23.22
CA TYR A 380 -17.14 16.54 23.29
C TYR A 380 -15.65 16.23 23.34
N TYR A 381 -15.25 15.07 23.86
CA TYR A 381 -13.85 14.79 24.12
C TYR A 381 -13.29 13.61 23.32
N LEU A 382 -14.08 12.54 23.11
CA LEU A 382 -13.61 11.28 22.55
C LEU A 382 -14.46 10.79 21.36
N SER A 383 -15.14 11.70 20.64
CA SER A 383 -16.01 11.34 19.51
C SER A 383 -15.32 10.54 18.40
N GLU A 384 -14.03 10.78 18.16
CA GLU A 384 -13.25 10.06 17.16
C GLU A 384 -13.03 8.57 17.51
N PHE A 385 -13.18 8.21 18.78
CA PHE A 385 -12.88 6.87 19.31
C PHE A 385 -14.14 6.08 19.64
N GLU A 386 -15.34 6.65 19.47
CA GLU A 386 -16.60 6.00 19.81
C GLU A 386 -16.81 4.67 19.06
N ASP A 387 -16.41 4.60 17.80
CA ASP A 387 -16.57 3.38 17.00
C ASP A 387 -15.58 2.27 17.38
N SER A 388 -14.40 2.63 17.90
CA SER A 388 -13.29 1.71 18.17
C SER A 388 -13.21 1.26 19.63
N TYR A 389 -13.76 2.07 20.54
CA TYR A 389 -13.65 1.82 21.98
C TYR A 389 -15.02 1.85 22.65
N GLU A 390 -15.24 0.92 23.55
CA GLU A 390 -16.37 0.93 24.47
C GLU A 390 -15.98 1.75 25.71
N MET A 391 -16.84 2.68 26.07
CA MET A 391 -16.61 3.60 27.16
C MET A 391 -17.68 3.43 28.23
N ASN A 392 -17.28 3.40 29.50
CA ASN A 392 -18.16 3.30 30.63
C ASN A 392 -17.74 4.29 31.73
N VAL A 393 -18.74 4.89 32.39
CA VAL A 393 -18.50 5.84 33.50
C VAL A 393 -19.11 5.27 34.78
N THR A 394 -18.29 5.19 35.82
CA THR A 394 -18.70 4.77 37.17
C THR A 394 -18.44 5.91 38.15
N ILE A 395 -19.46 6.32 38.92
CA ILE A 395 -19.32 7.33 39.96
C ILE A 395 -19.23 6.62 41.32
N ILE A 396 -18.15 6.88 42.04
CA ILE A 396 -17.90 6.25 43.36
C ILE A 396 -18.26 7.25 44.45
N GLN A 397 -19.19 6.86 45.31
CA GLN A 397 -19.48 7.55 46.55
C GLN A 397 -18.73 6.86 47.72
N GLU A 398 -18.37 7.62 48.75
CA GLU A 398 -17.52 7.12 49.89
C GLU A 398 -18.05 5.86 50.61
N ARG A 399 -19.33 5.53 50.45
CA ARG A 399 -19.97 4.40 51.14
C ARG A 399 -20.05 3.10 50.33
N ASP A 400 -19.65 3.12 49.06
CA ASP A 400 -19.79 1.92 48.19
C ASP A 400 -18.49 1.09 48.19
N ARG A 401 -18.53 -0.04 48.92
CA ARG A 401 -17.38 -0.97 49.04
C ARG A 401 -16.96 -1.64 47.75
N ILE A 402 -17.88 -1.91 46.82
CA ILE A 402 -17.61 -2.59 45.55
C ILE A 402 -16.84 -1.64 44.63
N SER A 403 -17.32 -0.40 44.51
CA SER A 403 -16.67 0.62 43.69
C SER A 403 -15.32 1.07 44.24
N GLN A 404 -15.12 0.99 45.58
CA GLN A 404 -13.81 1.22 46.19
C GLN A 404 -12.80 0.11 45.88
N ALA A 405 -13.24 -1.15 45.78
CA ALA A 405 -12.38 -2.25 45.38
C ALA A 405 -11.89 -2.08 43.93
N LEU A 406 -12.78 -1.68 43.02
CA LEU A 406 -12.44 -1.34 41.62
C LEU A 406 -11.43 -0.19 41.54
N PHE A 407 -11.64 0.87 42.30
CA PHE A 407 -10.71 2.00 42.39
C PHE A 407 -9.31 1.55 42.84
N ASN A 408 -9.23 0.76 43.91
CA ASN A 408 -7.97 0.28 44.43
C ASN A 408 -7.25 -0.64 43.42
N GLU A 409 -7.98 -1.50 42.71
CA GLU A 409 -7.45 -2.36 41.64
C GLU A 409 -6.85 -1.51 40.51
N ILE A 410 -7.54 -0.46 40.08
CA ILE A 410 -7.07 0.46 39.02
C ILE A 410 -5.81 1.19 39.45
N ILE A 411 -5.76 1.74 40.66
CA ILE A 411 -4.60 2.51 41.12
C ILE A 411 -3.39 1.58 41.36
N TYR A 412 -3.60 0.38 41.85
CA TYR A 412 -2.51 -0.54 42.19
C TYR A 412 -1.88 -1.18 40.93
N ASN A 413 -2.70 -1.52 39.93
CA ASN A 413 -2.24 -2.24 38.76
C ASN A 413 -2.03 -1.33 37.53
N GLY A 414 -2.47 -0.06 37.61
CA GLY A 414 -2.44 0.86 36.48
C GLY A 414 -1.09 1.55 36.31
N THR A 415 -0.61 1.62 35.06
CA THR A 415 0.56 2.42 34.67
C THR A 415 0.11 3.76 34.12
N PRO A 416 0.62 4.92 34.64
CA PRO A 416 0.25 6.23 34.13
C PRO A 416 0.58 6.40 32.65
N VAL A 417 -0.38 6.94 31.89
CA VAL A 417 -0.26 7.15 30.45
C VAL A 417 -0.14 8.63 30.11
N THR A 418 -0.80 9.47 30.91
CA THR A 418 -0.86 10.93 30.67
C THR A 418 0.04 11.70 31.63
N SER A 419 0.41 12.92 31.25
CA SER A 419 1.28 13.80 32.04
C SER A 419 0.67 14.19 33.39
N GLY A 420 -0.64 14.35 33.50
CA GLY A 420 -1.38 14.59 34.74
C GLY A 420 -1.67 13.33 35.55
N LYS A 421 -1.27 12.15 35.07
CA LYS A 421 -1.40 10.84 35.72
C LYS A 421 -2.83 10.47 36.12
N LYS A 422 -3.84 11.06 35.47
CA LYS A 422 -5.24 10.74 35.73
C LYS A 422 -5.72 9.57 34.88
N PHE A 423 -5.11 9.35 33.71
CA PHE A 423 -5.34 8.15 32.91
C PHE A 423 -4.26 7.09 33.17
N LEU A 424 -4.72 5.87 33.41
CA LEU A 424 -3.92 4.70 33.71
C LEU A 424 -4.20 3.63 32.66
N PHE A 425 -3.16 2.95 32.21
CA PHE A 425 -3.26 1.75 31.39
C PHE A 425 -3.17 0.51 32.25
N LEU A 426 -4.04 -0.46 32.03
CA LEU A 426 -4.10 -1.71 32.80
C LEU A 426 -4.60 -2.86 31.92
N TYR A 427 -4.28 -4.06 32.35
CA TYR A 427 -4.82 -5.28 31.78
C TYR A 427 -5.93 -5.84 32.66
N ASP A 428 -7.02 -6.27 32.04
CA ASP A 428 -8.06 -7.03 32.75
C ASP A 428 -7.53 -8.43 33.14
N LYS A 429 -8.22 -9.12 34.05
CA LYS A 429 -7.92 -10.51 34.46
C LYS A 429 -7.89 -11.50 33.29
N GLN A 430 -8.54 -11.15 32.18
CA GLN A 430 -8.55 -11.90 30.92
C GLN A 430 -7.44 -11.48 29.96
N GLY A 431 -6.61 -10.50 30.33
CA GLY A 431 -5.53 -9.98 29.49
C GLY A 431 -5.96 -8.93 28.45
N HIS A 432 -7.21 -8.42 28.54
CA HIS A 432 -7.67 -7.36 27.66
C HIS A 432 -7.14 -6.00 28.11
N GLU A 433 -6.86 -5.16 27.14
CA GLU A 433 -6.37 -3.80 27.33
C GLU A 433 -7.48 -2.85 27.75
N LYS A 434 -7.17 -2.06 28.76
CA LYS A 434 -8.11 -1.13 29.34
C LYS A 434 -7.41 0.15 29.74
N TYR A 435 -8.01 1.28 29.41
CA TYR A 435 -7.62 2.56 29.97
C TYR A 435 -8.63 2.97 31.02
N ALA A 436 -8.17 3.51 32.14
CA ALA A 436 -9.03 4.05 33.17
C ALA A 436 -8.62 5.48 33.52
N GLY A 437 -9.53 6.42 33.34
CA GLY A 437 -9.39 7.79 33.79
C GLY A 437 -10.00 7.95 35.19
N VAL A 438 -9.24 8.50 36.14
CA VAL A 438 -9.68 8.74 37.52
C VAL A 438 -9.73 10.22 37.79
N PHE A 439 -10.92 10.74 38.04
CA PHE A 439 -11.16 12.17 38.26
C PHE A 439 -11.81 12.41 39.62
N LEU A 440 -11.37 13.46 40.32
CA LEU A 440 -11.88 13.89 41.62
C LEU A 440 -12.65 15.20 41.46
N TYR A 441 -13.91 15.19 41.90
CA TYR A 441 -14.76 16.38 41.91
C TYR A 441 -15.16 16.70 43.36
N TYR A 442 -14.87 17.95 43.80
CA TYR A 442 -15.17 18.41 45.14
C TYR A 442 -16.51 19.13 45.17
N GLN A 443 -17.39 18.71 46.07
CA GLN A 443 -18.69 19.31 46.28
C GLN A 443 -18.77 19.95 47.67
N LYS A 444 -19.17 21.23 47.72
CA LYS A 444 -19.43 21.92 49.00
C LYS A 444 -20.58 21.22 49.75
N GLY A 445 -20.29 20.63 50.91
CA GLY A 445 -21.28 20.03 51.80
C GLY A 445 -21.51 18.51 51.64
N VAL A 446 -21.01 17.87 50.63
CA VAL A 446 -21.20 16.41 50.40
C VAL A 446 -19.89 15.63 50.43
N GLY A 447 -18.77 16.29 50.20
CA GLY A 447 -17.44 15.65 50.17
C GLY A 447 -16.89 15.47 48.73
N ALA A 448 -15.90 14.60 48.55
CA ALA A 448 -15.26 14.32 47.28
C ALA A 448 -15.97 13.14 46.60
N SER A 449 -16.43 13.35 45.35
CA SER A 449 -16.93 12.28 44.47
C SER A 449 -15.84 11.89 43.49
N ARG A 450 -15.63 10.59 43.26
CA ARG A 450 -14.68 10.05 42.30
C ARG A 450 -15.43 9.55 41.08
N MET A 451 -14.96 9.93 39.91
CA MET A 451 -15.45 9.40 38.64
C MET A 451 -14.36 8.53 38.01
N ILE A 452 -14.73 7.33 37.62
CA ILE A 452 -13.88 6.44 36.84
C ILE A 452 -14.45 6.37 35.43
N LEU A 453 -13.65 6.75 34.44
CA LEU A 453 -13.93 6.54 33.03
C LEU A 453 -13.13 5.34 32.55
N GLN A 454 -13.80 4.26 32.21
CA GLN A 454 -13.20 3.06 31.63
C GLN A 454 -13.33 3.10 30.12
N ILE A 455 -12.24 2.82 29.41
CA ILE A 455 -12.16 2.79 27.96
C ILE A 455 -11.55 1.44 27.58
N GLU A 456 -12.33 0.59 26.92
CA GLU A 456 -11.93 -0.74 26.48
C GLU A 456 -11.98 -0.79 24.96
N SER A 457 -10.98 -1.42 24.33
CA SER A 457 -11.05 -1.67 22.91
C SER A 457 -12.26 -2.55 22.62
N LYS A 458 -13.11 -2.13 21.68
CA LYS A 458 -14.14 -3.02 21.15
C LYS A 458 -13.41 -4.12 20.41
N THR A 459 -12.99 -5.15 21.15
CA THR A 459 -12.47 -6.37 20.52
C THR A 459 -13.56 -6.85 19.58
N ASN A 460 -13.23 -6.90 18.29
CA ASN A 460 -14.06 -7.58 17.32
C ASN A 460 -14.22 -9.01 17.83
N LYS A 461 -15.29 -9.26 18.56
CA LYS A 461 -15.85 -10.59 18.72
C LYS A 461 -16.32 -10.97 17.32
N GLU A 462 -15.37 -11.32 16.43
CA GLU A 462 -15.65 -11.96 15.17
C GLU A 462 -16.18 -13.36 15.43
N GLY A 463 -17.30 -13.42 16.09
CA GLY A 463 -18.05 -14.60 16.34
C GLY A 463 -19.52 -14.33 16.04
N ARG A 464 -19.93 -14.68 14.81
CA ARG A 464 -21.33 -14.93 14.44
C ARG A 464 -22.25 -13.70 14.44
N GLY A 465 -22.42 -13.09 13.27
CA GLY A 465 -23.56 -12.21 13.03
C GLY A 465 -23.30 -11.14 11.96
N TYR A 466 -24.33 -10.72 11.35
CA TYR A 466 -24.51 -9.74 10.28
C TYR A 466 -23.76 -8.39 10.42
N HIS A 467 -22.97 -8.21 11.48
CA HIS A 467 -22.26 -6.97 11.78
C HIS A 467 -21.14 -6.66 10.79
N ASN A 468 -20.49 -7.69 10.23
CA ASN A 468 -19.41 -7.51 9.26
C ASN A 468 -19.83 -6.96 7.90
N ILE A 469 -21.11 -7.05 7.54
CA ILE A 469 -21.62 -6.56 6.26
C ILE A 469 -21.81 -5.03 6.30
N LEU A 470 -22.08 -4.46 7.47
CA LEU A 470 -22.35 -3.03 7.63
C LEU A 470 -21.13 -2.18 7.96
N THR A 471 -20.01 -2.78 8.38
CA THR A 471 -18.81 -2.05 8.83
C THR A 471 -17.69 -1.93 7.79
N HIS A 472 -17.91 -2.42 6.56
CA HIS A 472 -16.88 -2.35 5.50
C HIS A 472 -16.48 -0.93 5.04
N PHE A 473 -17.10 0.12 5.55
CA PHE A 473 -16.90 1.50 5.08
C PHE A 473 -16.05 2.42 5.97
N LYS A 474 -15.55 1.97 7.13
CA LYS A 474 -14.60 2.80 7.90
C LYS A 474 -13.26 2.09 8.04
N LYS A 475 -12.29 2.53 7.26
CA LYS A 475 -10.87 2.24 7.47
C LYS A 475 -10.45 2.75 8.85
N SER A 476 -10.53 1.90 9.85
CA SER A 476 -9.67 2.01 11.03
C SER A 476 -8.22 1.92 10.54
N PRO A 477 -7.25 2.61 11.15
CA PRO A 477 -5.83 2.41 10.85
C PRO A 477 -5.34 1.04 11.30
N ASN A 478 -6.21 0.05 11.39
CA ASN A 478 -5.87 -1.33 11.67
C ASN A 478 -5.05 -1.85 10.50
N ILE A 479 -3.88 -2.31 10.82
CA ILE A 479 -2.98 -3.00 9.92
C ILE A 479 -3.79 -4.04 9.17
N ASN A 480 -3.93 -3.81 7.88
CA ASN A 480 -4.76 -4.64 7.02
C ASN A 480 -4.00 -5.96 6.75
N ILE A 481 -4.16 -6.92 7.66
CA ILE A 481 -3.64 -8.27 7.47
C ILE A 481 -4.55 -8.93 6.43
N PRO A 482 -4.00 -9.34 5.27
CA PRO A 482 -4.80 -10.01 4.26
C PRO A 482 -5.52 -11.23 4.82
N ASN A 483 -6.75 -11.49 4.36
CA ASN A 483 -7.58 -12.59 4.84
C ASN A 483 -6.99 -14.00 4.60
N ILE A 484 -5.90 -14.09 3.84
CA ILE A 484 -5.15 -15.33 3.64
C ILE A 484 -4.30 -15.74 4.85
N TYR A 485 -4.10 -14.81 5.81
CA TYR A 485 -3.35 -15.10 7.03
C TYR A 485 -4.29 -15.30 8.20
N SER A 486 -3.96 -16.29 9.01
CA SER A 486 -4.54 -16.49 10.34
C SER A 486 -3.49 -16.12 11.39
N TYR A 487 -3.90 -15.56 12.52
CA TYR A 487 -2.98 -15.28 13.61
C TYR A 487 -3.60 -15.62 14.96
N ALA A 488 -2.74 -15.88 15.93
CA ALA A 488 -3.11 -16.04 17.33
C ALA A 488 -2.12 -15.32 18.24
N LYS A 489 -2.63 -14.68 19.28
CA LYS A 489 -1.85 -13.99 20.32
C LYS A 489 -1.98 -14.78 21.62
N TYR A 490 -0.84 -15.13 22.18
CA TYR A 490 -0.77 -15.83 23.46
C TYR A 490 -0.14 -14.92 24.51
N LYS A 491 -0.71 -14.89 25.71
CA LYS A 491 -0.17 -14.17 26.86
C LYS A 491 -0.18 -15.06 28.09
N GLY A 492 0.96 -15.19 28.75
CA GLY A 492 1.09 -16.11 29.90
C GLY A 492 0.72 -17.56 29.56
N GLY A 493 1.03 -18.02 28.34
CA GLY A 493 0.75 -19.37 27.87
C GLY A 493 -0.69 -19.62 27.40
N ARG A 494 -1.59 -18.65 27.49
CA ARG A 494 -3.01 -18.78 27.08
C ARG A 494 -3.35 -17.96 25.87
N LEU A 495 -4.22 -18.48 25.02
CA LEU A 495 -4.74 -17.79 23.84
C LEU A 495 -5.61 -16.59 24.27
N THR A 496 -5.21 -15.38 23.87
CA THR A 496 -5.91 -14.14 24.18
C THR A 496 -6.70 -13.58 23.00
N ALA A 497 -6.16 -13.72 21.80
CA ALA A 497 -6.84 -13.29 20.58
C ALA A 497 -6.46 -14.19 19.41
N TYR A 498 -7.37 -14.38 18.47
CA TYR A 498 -7.08 -15.07 17.20
C TYR A 498 -7.97 -14.53 16.08
N LYS A 499 -7.48 -14.67 14.86
CA LYS A 499 -8.22 -14.34 13.64
C LYS A 499 -7.90 -15.35 12.54
N GLY A 500 -8.90 -15.65 11.71
CA GLY A 500 -8.77 -16.53 10.54
C GLY A 500 -9.36 -17.91 10.74
N THR A 501 -9.08 -18.80 9.81
CA THR A 501 -9.71 -20.13 9.71
C THR A 501 -8.93 -21.24 10.41
N PHE A 502 -7.68 -20.97 10.78
CA PHE A 502 -6.84 -21.99 11.43
C PHE A 502 -7.28 -22.22 12.88
N PRO A 503 -7.48 -23.49 13.33
CA PRO A 503 -7.86 -23.82 14.69
C PRO A 503 -6.64 -23.75 15.63
N TYR A 504 -6.47 -22.64 16.31
CA TYR A 504 -5.38 -22.46 17.26
C TYR A 504 -5.67 -23.16 18.59
N PRO A 505 -4.67 -23.83 19.21
CA PRO A 505 -4.81 -24.42 20.54
C PRO A 505 -4.96 -23.33 21.60
N ASN A 506 -5.68 -23.64 22.69
CA ASN A 506 -5.89 -22.68 23.78
C ASN A 506 -4.62 -22.41 24.62
N VAL A 507 -3.61 -23.25 24.50
CA VAL A 507 -2.33 -23.18 25.24
C VAL A 507 -1.17 -23.13 24.26
N SER A 508 -0.14 -22.36 24.58
CA SER A 508 1.00 -22.08 23.68
C SER A 508 2.14 -23.09 23.75
N ASP A 509 2.02 -24.17 24.55
CA ASP A 509 3.13 -25.08 24.86
C ASP A 509 3.84 -25.62 23.62
N ILE A 510 3.08 -26.02 22.60
CA ILE A 510 3.60 -26.51 21.32
C ILE A 510 4.49 -25.47 20.60
N TYR A 511 4.16 -24.19 20.73
CA TYR A 511 4.91 -23.11 20.09
C TYR A 511 6.11 -22.67 20.94
N LEU A 512 6.02 -22.76 22.30
CA LEU A 512 7.11 -22.41 23.21
C LEU A 512 8.28 -23.38 23.09
N GLU A 513 8.02 -24.69 23.00
CA GLU A 513 9.06 -25.69 22.75
C GLU A 513 9.86 -25.37 21.48
N LYS A 514 9.19 -24.95 20.40
CA LYS A 514 9.85 -24.58 19.14
C LYS A 514 10.69 -23.31 19.23
N ILE A 515 10.25 -22.32 20.01
CA ILE A 515 11.00 -21.08 20.25
C ILE A 515 12.28 -21.35 21.04
N GLU A 516 12.21 -22.23 22.03
CA GLU A 516 13.36 -22.59 22.86
C GLU A 516 14.44 -23.33 22.08
N GLU A 517 14.05 -24.17 21.10
CA GLU A 517 14.99 -24.86 20.20
C GLU A 517 15.80 -23.89 19.31
N GLU A 518 15.23 -22.74 18.90
CA GLU A 518 15.85 -21.87 17.89
C GLU A 518 16.27 -20.46 18.40
N ASN A 519 16.22 -20.19 19.70
CA ASN A 519 16.65 -18.90 20.31
C ASN A 519 16.05 -17.64 19.66
N GLY A 520 14.75 -17.58 19.41
CA GLY A 520 14.13 -16.35 18.91
C GLY A 520 12.93 -16.56 17.98
N ASN A 521 12.78 -15.64 17.04
CA ASN A 521 11.71 -15.72 16.03
C ASN A 521 11.93 -16.92 15.12
N THR A 522 11.05 -17.92 15.20
CA THR A 522 11.19 -19.17 14.49
C THR A 522 10.10 -19.39 13.46
N THR A 523 10.35 -20.28 12.50
CA THR A 523 9.40 -20.66 11.48
C THR A 523 9.12 -22.16 11.60
N TYR A 524 7.92 -22.50 11.98
CA TYR A 524 7.47 -23.89 12.09
C TYR A 524 6.63 -24.27 10.87
N ARG A 525 6.98 -25.35 10.19
CA ARG A 525 6.29 -25.82 9.00
C ARG A 525 5.56 -27.14 9.28
N THR A 526 4.26 -27.14 9.04
CA THR A 526 3.42 -28.34 8.95
C THR A 526 3.19 -28.70 7.49
N GLU A 527 2.53 -29.83 7.19
CA GLU A 527 2.27 -30.27 5.82
C GLU A 527 1.54 -29.19 5.00
N ASP A 528 0.55 -28.50 5.60
CA ASP A 528 -0.33 -27.55 4.91
C ASP A 528 -0.09 -26.08 5.28
N HIS A 529 0.65 -25.81 6.34
CA HIS A 529 0.77 -24.45 6.87
C HIS A 529 2.20 -24.10 7.28
N VAL A 530 2.53 -22.82 7.17
CA VAL A 530 3.77 -22.24 7.68
C VAL A 530 3.41 -21.29 8.82
N HIS A 531 3.90 -21.57 10.02
CA HIS A 531 3.71 -20.75 11.20
C HIS A 531 4.93 -19.89 11.44
N PHE A 532 4.75 -18.58 11.50
CA PHE A 532 5.77 -17.63 11.94
C PHE A 532 5.52 -17.34 13.42
N ILE A 533 6.41 -17.78 14.29
CA ILE A 533 6.30 -17.61 15.73
C ILE A 533 7.23 -16.49 16.15
N ILE A 534 6.69 -15.46 16.77
CA ILE A 534 7.40 -14.26 17.17
C ILE A 534 7.18 -14.03 18.65
N ARG A 535 8.28 -13.93 19.40
CA ARG A 535 8.27 -13.58 20.81
C ARG A 535 8.53 -12.09 20.94
N THR A 536 7.62 -11.38 21.55
CA THR A 536 7.69 -9.94 21.78
C THR A 536 7.87 -9.63 23.26
#